data_f89b2770aa347bc16d3faa90cb70389f
#
_entry.id   f89b2770aa347bc16d3faa90cb70389f
#
_cell.length_a   1.000
_cell.length_b   1.000
_cell.length_c   1.000
_cell.angle_alpha   90.00
_cell.angle_beta   90.00
_cell.angle_gamma   90.00
#
_symmetry.space_group_name_H-M   'P 1'
#
loop_
_entity.id
_entity.type
_entity.pdbx_description
1 polymer ?
#
loop_
_entity_poly.entity_id
_entity_poly.type
_entity_poly.pdbx_seq_one_letter_code
_entity_poly.pdbx_strand_id
1 'polypeptide(L)'
;ITKSVFLYGRPNKEKLVILQQMQNSYTALINRDIDLLEKNPDIVLQLVKNDKKDPQMRKLEKAIRPEGINSAFCQNAFDAAVVQVSGRLNNIRLDLLSEGMGIFAQSKVLFAMSVMGCSKQKMEETMRQIEGMFYEDCTKTLHEMSEKEFSDLQLEFQERYATKSLEYRVPKLRFVSVPLDLRLMKIEQSTDTKMPYVIIITNPLKTRQRITIP
;
A
#
# COMPACT_ATOMS: atom_id res chain seq x y z
N ILE A 1 -10.34 -20.29 11.71
CA ILE A 1 -11.57 -19.45 11.77
C ILE A 1 -11.27 -18.26 12.65
N THR A 2 -11.20 -17.06 12.05
CA THR A 2 -10.99 -15.81 12.79
C THR A 2 -12.36 -15.37 13.33
N LYS A 3 -12.49 -15.29 14.66
CA LYS A 3 -13.68 -14.72 15.30
C LYS A 3 -13.39 -13.27 15.66
N SER A 4 -14.26 -12.36 15.22
CA SER A 4 -14.19 -10.95 15.62
C SER A 4 -15.07 -10.74 16.86
N VAL A 5 -14.53 -10.04 17.85
CA VAL A 5 -15.24 -9.65 19.06
C VAL A 5 -15.24 -8.13 19.14
N PHE A 6 -16.41 -7.54 19.35
CA PHE A 6 -16.52 -6.10 19.57
C PHE A 6 -16.39 -5.82 21.07
N LEU A 7 -15.45 -4.96 21.43
CA LEU A 7 -15.26 -4.49 22.79
C LEU A 7 -15.64 -3.01 22.86
N TYR A 8 -16.45 -2.67 23.83
CA TYR A 8 -16.88 -1.30 24.09
C TYR A 8 -16.19 -0.78 25.34
N GLY A 9 -15.24 0.13 25.15
CA GLY A 9 -14.60 0.83 26.26
C GLY A 9 -15.27 2.17 26.58
N ARG A 10 -15.13 2.65 27.80
CA ARG A 10 -15.64 3.96 28.26
C ARG A 10 -14.48 4.91 28.63
N PRO A 11 -13.78 5.48 27.64
CA PRO A 11 -12.71 6.42 27.92
C PRO A 11 -13.27 7.73 28.50
N ASN A 12 -12.57 8.33 29.45
CA ASN A 12 -12.88 9.69 29.89
C ASN A 12 -12.49 10.73 28.84
N LYS A 13 -12.84 12.01 29.05
CA LYS A 13 -12.60 13.10 28.08
C LYS A 13 -11.12 13.23 27.69
N GLU A 14 -10.20 13.11 28.63
CA GLU A 14 -8.75 13.22 28.35
C GLU A 14 -8.24 12.08 27.47
N LYS A 15 -8.68 10.85 27.73
CA LYS A 15 -8.34 9.69 26.93
C LYS A 15 -8.94 9.79 25.52
N LEU A 16 -10.16 10.33 25.39
CA LEU A 16 -10.77 10.60 24.07
C LEU A 16 -9.93 11.58 23.26
N VAL A 17 -9.39 12.65 23.87
CA VAL A 17 -8.51 13.59 23.17
C VAL A 17 -7.25 12.90 22.67
N ILE A 18 -6.64 12.02 23.47
CA ILE A 18 -5.45 11.27 23.05
C ILE A 18 -5.79 10.31 21.90
N LEU A 19 -6.89 9.59 21.99
CA LEU A 19 -7.33 8.68 20.92
C LEU A 19 -7.60 9.43 19.60
N GLN A 20 -8.21 10.62 19.69
CA GLN A 20 -8.42 11.50 18.54
C GLN A 20 -7.10 11.97 17.93
N GLN A 21 -6.12 12.36 18.75
CA GLN A 21 -4.78 12.72 18.28
C GLN A 21 -4.08 11.55 17.58
N MET A 22 -4.18 10.34 18.15
CA MET A 22 -3.66 9.12 17.51
C MET A 22 -4.27 8.91 16.14
N GLN A 23 -5.59 9.02 16.02
CA GLN A 23 -6.32 8.84 14.77
C GLN A 23 -5.96 9.88 13.72
N ASN A 24 -5.90 11.16 14.11
CA ASN A 24 -5.50 12.24 13.22
C ASN A 24 -4.06 12.04 12.71
N SER A 25 -3.14 11.66 13.59
CA SER A 25 -1.75 11.38 13.23
C SER A 25 -1.62 10.16 12.33
N TYR A 26 -2.41 9.11 12.56
CA TYR A 26 -2.44 7.92 11.70
C TYR A 26 -2.91 8.27 10.29
N THR A 27 -4.00 9.03 10.19
CA THR A 27 -4.54 9.49 8.89
C THR A 27 -3.52 10.37 8.16
N ALA A 28 -2.84 11.27 8.87
CA ALA A 28 -1.79 12.12 8.28
C ALA A 28 -0.60 11.29 7.77
N LEU A 29 -0.18 10.27 8.51
CA LEU A 29 0.89 9.35 8.09
C LEU A 29 0.51 8.60 6.81
N ILE A 30 -0.71 8.05 6.74
CA ILE A 30 -1.17 7.34 5.53
C ILE A 30 -1.16 8.29 4.33
N ASN A 31 -1.71 9.50 4.45
CA ASN A 31 -1.76 10.47 3.35
C ASN A 31 -0.35 10.86 2.88
N ARG A 32 0.58 11.07 3.81
CA ARG A 32 1.99 11.34 3.49
C ARG A 32 2.63 10.16 2.75
N ASP A 33 2.39 8.96 3.23
CA ASP A 33 2.98 7.75 2.66
C ASP A 33 2.39 7.46 1.27
N ILE A 34 1.10 7.74 1.02
CA ILE A 34 0.50 7.71 -0.32
C ILE A 34 1.25 8.66 -1.26
N ASP A 35 1.41 9.94 -0.86
CA ASP A 35 2.10 10.94 -1.68
C ASP A 35 3.55 10.53 -2.02
N LEU A 36 4.23 9.83 -1.10
CA LEU A 36 5.60 9.34 -1.30
C LEU A 36 5.65 8.11 -2.21
N LEU A 37 4.72 7.17 -2.04
CA LEU A 37 4.65 5.96 -2.85
C LEU A 37 4.30 6.28 -4.31
N GLU A 38 3.39 7.23 -4.56
CA GLU A 38 3.00 7.65 -5.91
C GLU A 38 4.15 8.33 -6.68
N LYS A 39 5.08 8.94 -5.97
CA LYS A 39 6.24 9.62 -6.56
C LYS A 39 7.46 8.71 -6.78
N ASN A 40 7.38 7.45 -6.39
CA ASN A 40 8.50 6.51 -6.47
C ASN A 40 8.24 5.44 -7.54
N PRO A 41 8.74 5.63 -8.79
CA PRO A 41 8.51 4.69 -9.87
C PRO A 41 9.22 3.34 -9.64
N ASP A 42 10.32 3.30 -8.88
CA ASP A 42 11.15 2.12 -8.70
C ASP A 42 10.43 0.96 -7.98
N ILE A 43 9.35 1.24 -7.29
CA ILE A 43 8.55 0.26 -6.53
C ILE A 43 7.19 -0.05 -7.15
N VAL A 44 6.94 0.36 -8.40
CA VAL A 44 5.64 0.15 -9.07
C VAL A 44 5.26 -1.33 -9.11
N LEU A 45 6.21 -2.22 -9.36
CA LEU A 45 5.97 -3.66 -9.39
C LEU A 45 5.48 -4.19 -8.05
N GLN A 46 6.14 -3.81 -6.95
CA GLN A 46 5.77 -4.20 -5.59
C GLN A 46 4.40 -3.62 -5.21
N LEU A 47 4.12 -2.38 -5.61
CA LEU A 47 2.83 -1.74 -5.40
C LEU A 47 1.70 -2.47 -6.15
N VAL A 48 1.86 -2.77 -7.44
CA VAL A 48 0.84 -3.50 -8.23
C VAL A 48 0.60 -4.91 -7.68
N LYS A 49 1.65 -5.56 -7.17
CA LYS A 49 1.56 -6.87 -6.49
C LYS A 49 0.98 -6.77 -5.08
N ASN A 50 0.90 -5.58 -4.51
CA ASN A 50 0.58 -5.36 -3.08
C ASN A 50 1.56 -6.10 -2.15
N ASP A 51 2.84 -6.15 -2.52
CA ASP A 51 3.87 -6.88 -1.78
C ASP A 51 4.49 -6.04 -0.67
N LYS A 52 3.78 -5.93 0.44
CA LYS A 52 4.20 -5.16 1.61
C LYS A 52 5.45 -5.73 2.29
N LYS A 53 5.77 -7.01 2.05
CA LYS A 53 6.90 -7.70 2.72
C LYS A 53 8.19 -7.62 1.91
N ASP A 54 8.13 -7.12 0.68
CA ASP A 54 9.31 -6.95 -0.14
C ASP A 54 10.40 -6.16 0.59
N PRO A 55 11.67 -6.59 0.54
CA PRO A 55 12.77 -5.91 1.23
C PRO A 55 12.95 -4.45 0.83
N GLN A 56 12.71 -4.11 -0.44
CA GLN A 56 12.80 -2.73 -0.94
C GLN A 56 11.69 -1.86 -0.33
N MET A 57 10.45 -2.38 -0.25
CA MET A 57 9.34 -1.72 0.41
C MET A 57 9.63 -1.49 1.90
N ARG A 58 10.21 -2.49 2.60
CA ARG A 58 10.59 -2.35 4.02
C ARG A 58 11.76 -1.40 4.24
N LYS A 59 12.70 -1.34 3.30
CA LYS A 59 13.78 -0.36 3.34
C LYS A 59 13.23 1.06 3.18
N LEU A 60 12.30 1.27 2.23
CA LEU A 60 11.64 2.55 2.02
C LEU A 60 10.84 2.97 3.28
N GLU A 61 10.01 2.07 3.83
CA GLU A 61 9.24 2.34 5.05
C GLU A 61 10.15 2.82 6.19
N LYS A 62 11.28 2.14 6.41
CA LYS A 62 12.25 2.53 7.45
C LYS A 62 12.89 3.90 7.18
N ALA A 63 13.19 4.20 5.92
CA ALA A 63 13.83 5.47 5.53
C ALA A 63 12.91 6.68 5.71
N ILE A 64 11.61 6.51 5.48
CA ILE A 64 10.63 7.61 5.60
C ILE A 64 9.96 7.70 6.96
N ARG A 65 10.29 6.80 7.88
CA ARG A 65 9.69 6.75 9.22
C ARG A 65 10.01 8.00 10.02
N PRO A 66 8.99 8.70 10.57
CA PRO A 66 9.25 9.85 11.44
C PRO A 66 9.92 9.43 12.75
N GLU A 67 10.83 10.24 13.23
CA GLU A 67 11.42 10.07 14.55
C GLU A 67 10.40 10.28 15.66
N GLY A 68 10.58 9.58 16.77
CA GLY A 68 9.74 9.72 17.96
C GLY A 68 8.37 9.06 17.89
N ILE A 69 7.97 8.49 16.73
CA ILE A 69 6.72 7.74 16.59
C ILE A 69 6.99 6.23 16.66
N ASN A 70 6.08 5.48 17.29
CA ASN A 70 6.18 4.03 17.41
C ASN A 70 6.27 3.36 16.04
N SER A 71 7.26 2.48 15.87
CA SER A 71 7.55 1.83 14.58
C SER A 71 6.42 0.93 14.08
N ALA A 72 5.69 0.25 14.97
CA ALA A 72 4.54 -0.56 14.58
C ALA A 72 3.39 0.29 14.03
N PHE A 73 3.19 1.47 14.63
CA PHE A 73 2.19 2.43 14.18
C PHE A 73 2.52 2.99 12.78
N CYS A 74 3.79 3.36 12.55
CA CYS A 74 4.26 3.81 11.24
C CYS A 74 4.15 2.69 10.19
N GLN A 75 4.54 1.46 10.55
CA GLN A 75 4.43 0.32 9.64
C GLN A 75 2.99 0.04 9.24
N ASN A 76 2.05 0.07 10.19
CA ASN A 76 0.63 -0.13 9.89
C ASN A 76 0.08 0.98 8.97
N ALA A 77 0.52 2.23 9.15
CA ALA A 77 0.14 3.35 8.28
C ALA A 77 0.71 3.17 6.86
N PHE A 78 1.98 2.80 6.74
CA PHE A 78 2.61 2.50 5.46
C PHE A 78 1.91 1.34 4.73
N ASP A 79 1.62 0.24 5.43
CA ASP A 79 0.90 -0.91 4.87
C ASP A 79 -0.50 -0.53 4.37
N ALA A 80 -1.19 0.39 5.06
CA ALA A 80 -2.47 0.92 4.61
C ALA A 80 -2.32 1.80 3.36
N ALA A 81 -1.28 2.63 3.28
CA ALA A 81 -0.97 3.43 2.10
C ALA A 81 -0.65 2.55 0.88
N VAL A 82 0.13 1.48 1.05
CA VAL A 82 0.42 0.50 0.00
C VAL A 82 -0.86 -0.11 -0.57
N VAL A 83 -1.84 -0.45 0.28
CA VAL A 83 -3.14 -0.99 -0.18
C VAL A 83 -3.89 0.02 -1.06
N GLN A 84 -3.92 1.29 -0.67
CA GLN A 84 -4.61 2.33 -1.41
C GLN A 84 -3.98 2.55 -2.79
N VAL A 85 -2.65 2.71 -2.85
CA VAL A 85 -1.92 2.90 -4.11
C VAL A 85 -1.98 1.66 -4.99
N SER A 86 -1.87 0.46 -4.40
CA SER A 86 -2.03 -0.81 -5.11
C SER A 86 -3.40 -0.93 -5.78
N GLY A 87 -4.47 -0.61 -5.05
CA GLY A 87 -5.83 -0.62 -5.59
C GLY A 87 -5.97 0.32 -6.79
N ARG A 88 -5.48 1.54 -6.66
CA ARG A 88 -5.44 2.52 -7.75
C ARG A 88 -4.70 2.01 -8.98
N LEU A 89 -3.47 1.53 -8.81
CA LEU A 89 -2.66 1.02 -9.93
C LEU A 89 -3.32 -0.18 -10.61
N ASN A 90 -3.95 -1.08 -9.84
CA ASN A 90 -4.66 -2.21 -10.43
C ASN A 90 -5.93 -1.77 -11.20
N ASN A 91 -6.64 -0.75 -10.75
CA ASN A 91 -7.78 -0.20 -11.49
C ASN A 91 -7.31 0.41 -12.83
N ILE A 92 -6.25 1.23 -12.82
CA ILE A 92 -5.64 1.77 -14.04
C ILE A 92 -5.24 0.63 -14.99
N ARG A 93 -4.59 -0.41 -14.47
CA ARG A 93 -4.16 -1.57 -15.26
C ARG A 93 -5.35 -2.28 -15.93
N LEU A 94 -6.44 -2.48 -15.20
CA LEU A 94 -7.64 -3.14 -15.72
C LEU A 94 -8.34 -2.30 -16.80
N ASP A 95 -8.38 -0.99 -16.63
CA ASP A 95 -8.92 -0.08 -17.63
C ASP A 95 -8.07 -0.10 -18.91
N LEU A 96 -6.74 0.01 -18.79
CA LEU A 96 -5.85 -0.08 -19.95
C LEU A 96 -5.94 -1.43 -20.65
N LEU A 97 -6.17 -2.51 -19.90
CA LEU A 97 -6.43 -3.83 -20.49
C LEU A 97 -7.73 -3.83 -21.30
N SER A 98 -8.80 -3.23 -20.80
CA SER A 98 -10.08 -3.12 -21.49
C SER A 98 -10.03 -2.22 -22.73
N GLU A 99 -9.12 -1.25 -22.75
CA GLU A 99 -8.86 -0.34 -23.87
C GLU A 99 -7.92 -0.90 -24.94
N GLY A 100 -7.58 -2.18 -24.86
CA GLY A 100 -6.76 -2.86 -25.87
C GLY A 100 -5.25 -2.82 -25.63
N MET A 101 -4.77 -2.25 -24.50
CA MET A 101 -3.35 -2.24 -24.11
C MET A 101 -2.88 -3.59 -23.55
N GLY A 102 -3.42 -4.71 -24.06
CA GLY A 102 -3.25 -6.04 -23.48
C GLY A 102 -1.80 -6.48 -23.34
N ILE A 103 -0.94 -6.19 -24.32
CA ILE A 103 0.47 -6.57 -24.29
C ILE A 103 1.20 -6.05 -23.02
N PHE A 104 0.86 -4.85 -22.55
CA PHE A 104 1.46 -4.26 -21.36
C PHE A 104 0.60 -4.38 -20.11
N ALA A 105 -0.72 -4.43 -20.22
CA ALA A 105 -1.63 -4.38 -19.06
C ALA A 105 -2.06 -5.78 -18.57
N GLN A 106 -1.88 -6.85 -19.34
CA GLN A 106 -2.32 -8.20 -18.99
C GLN A 106 -1.55 -8.77 -17.77
N SER A 107 -0.23 -8.53 -17.72
CA SER A 107 0.64 -8.93 -16.61
C SER A 107 0.97 -7.75 -15.70
N LYS A 108 0.99 -7.98 -14.38
CA LYS A 108 1.46 -6.98 -13.41
C LYS A 108 2.92 -6.60 -13.63
N VAL A 109 3.74 -7.55 -14.10
CA VAL A 109 5.16 -7.34 -14.38
C VAL A 109 5.32 -6.45 -15.60
N LEU A 110 4.68 -6.80 -16.73
CA LEU A 110 4.73 -5.99 -17.95
C LEU A 110 4.15 -4.60 -17.72
N PHE A 111 3.05 -4.49 -16.99
CA PHE A 111 2.48 -3.20 -16.62
C PHE A 111 3.49 -2.32 -15.88
N ALA A 112 4.13 -2.85 -14.84
CA ALA A 112 5.13 -2.10 -14.07
C ALA A 112 6.34 -1.70 -14.94
N MET A 113 6.84 -2.61 -15.77
CA MET A 113 7.96 -2.34 -16.67
C MET A 113 7.61 -1.27 -17.71
N SER A 114 6.38 -1.27 -18.22
CA SER A 114 5.91 -0.26 -19.19
C SER A 114 5.74 1.11 -18.54
N VAL A 115 5.20 1.16 -17.32
CA VAL A 115 5.14 2.40 -16.52
C VAL A 115 6.55 2.98 -16.27
N MET A 116 7.54 2.11 -16.00
CA MET A 116 8.93 2.51 -15.78
C MET A 116 9.68 2.85 -17.09
N GLY A 117 9.09 2.67 -18.27
CA GLY A 117 9.75 2.92 -19.55
C GLY A 117 10.87 1.93 -19.87
N CYS A 118 10.77 0.68 -19.43
CA CYS A 118 11.77 -0.33 -19.72
C CYS A 118 11.85 -0.64 -21.22
N SER A 119 13.07 -0.95 -21.69
CA SER A 119 13.29 -1.35 -23.10
C SER A 119 12.66 -2.69 -23.41
N LYS A 120 12.35 -2.93 -24.71
CA LYS A 120 11.85 -4.19 -25.25
C LYS A 120 12.74 -5.37 -24.82
N GLN A 121 14.06 -5.24 -25.03
CA GLN A 121 15.03 -6.27 -24.65
C GLN A 121 14.91 -6.65 -23.18
N LYS A 122 14.82 -5.67 -22.28
CA LYS A 122 14.70 -5.92 -20.83
C LYS A 122 13.39 -6.59 -20.48
N MET A 123 12.30 -6.26 -21.19
CA MET A 123 11.01 -6.94 -21.00
C MET A 123 11.10 -8.40 -21.46
N GLU A 124 11.67 -8.68 -22.63
CA GLU A 124 11.88 -10.04 -23.13
C GLU A 124 12.73 -10.88 -22.15
N GLU A 125 13.86 -10.34 -21.70
CA GLU A 125 14.75 -11.02 -20.74
C GLU A 125 14.02 -11.34 -19.43
N THR A 126 13.21 -10.41 -18.93
CA THR A 126 12.45 -10.61 -17.70
C THR A 126 11.36 -11.67 -17.90
N MET A 127 10.65 -11.65 -19.03
CA MET A 127 9.59 -12.61 -19.31
C MET A 127 10.13 -14.04 -19.47
N ARG A 128 11.30 -14.21 -20.08
CA ARG A 128 11.97 -15.54 -20.20
C ARG A 128 12.34 -16.15 -18.84
N GLN A 129 12.51 -15.34 -17.81
CA GLN A 129 12.83 -15.81 -16.45
C GLN A 129 11.59 -16.22 -15.65
N ILE A 130 10.39 -15.95 -16.17
CA ILE A 130 9.13 -16.25 -15.50
C ILE A 130 8.50 -17.46 -16.21
N GLU A 131 8.37 -18.58 -15.47
CA GLU A 131 7.75 -19.78 -16.00
C GLU A 131 6.23 -19.62 -16.20
N GLY A 132 5.71 -20.20 -17.29
CA GLY A 132 4.28 -20.28 -17.56
C GLY A 132 3.90 -19.95 -19.02
N MET A 133 2.96 -20.69 -19.60
CA MET A 133 2.50 -20.54 -21.00
C MET A 133 2.12 -19.10 -21.37
N PHE A 134 1.47 -18.40 -20.47
CA PHE A 134 1.09 -17.00 -20.67
C PHE A 134 2.31 -16.09 -20.94
N TYR A 135 3.42 -16.30 -20.24
CA TYR A 135 4.63 -15.51 -20.44
C TYR A 135 5.39 -15.90 -21.70
N GLU A 136 5.27 -17.14 -22.15
CA GLU A 136 5.80 -17.60 -23.45
C GLU A 136 5.11 -16.86 -24.60
N ASP A 137 3.79 -16.74 -24.59
CA ASP A 137 3.01 -16.01 -25.59
C ASP A 137 3.36 -14.52 -25.59
N CYS A 138 3.49 -13.90 -24.42
CA CYS A 138 3.94 -12.51 -24.29
C CYS A 138 5.35 -12.30 -24.85
N THR A 139 6.27 -13.23 -24.56
CA THR A 139 7.66 -13.18 -25.05
C THR A 139 7.69 -13.29 -26.57
N LYS A 140 6.90 -14.21 -27.14
CA LYS A 140 6.79 -14.37 -28.59
C LYS A 140 6.25 -13.11 -29.26
N THR A 141 5.17 -12.54 -28.74
CA THR A 141 4.58 -11.29 -29.26
C THR A 141 5.58 -10.14 -29.21
N LEU A 142 6.29 -9.97 -28.09
CA LEU A 142 7.34 -8.95 -27.97
C LEU A 142 8.47 -9.17 -28.97
N HIS A 143 8.89 -10.42 -29.17
CA HIS A 143 9.97 -10.77 -30.08
C HIS A 143 9.62 -10.49 -31.55
N GLU A 144 8.40 -10.79 -31.96
CA GLU A 144 7.88 -10.58 -33.32
C GLU A 144 7.68 -9.09 -33.65
N MET A 145 7.52 -8.24 -32.65
CA MET A 145 7.31 -6.80 -32.80
C MET A 145 8.62 -6.10 -33.17
N SER A 146 8.60 -5.19 -34.14
CA SER A 146 9.75 -4.34 -34.44
C SER A 146 10.02 -3.34 -33.32
N GLU A 147 11.25 -2.81 -33.23
CA GLU A 147 11.61 -1.76 -32.25
C GLU A 147 10.73 -0.51 -32.40
N LYS A 148 10.36 -0.17 -33.62
CA LYS A 148 9.47 0.97 -33.90
C LYS A 148 8.06 0.71 -33.37
N GLU A 149 7.46 -0.42 -33.69
CA GLU A 149 6.12 -0.80 -33.22
C GLU A 149 6.07 -0.85 -31.69
N PHE A 150 7.12 -1.42 -31.06
CA PHE A 150 7.23 -1.43 -29.59
C PHE A 150 7.28 -0.02 -29.02
N SER A 151 8.09 0.87 -29.59
CA SER A 151 8.24 2.25 -29.12
C SER A 151 6.95 3.05 -29.28
N ASP A 152 6.29 2.92 -30.42
CA ASP A 152 5.01 3.61 -30.69
C ASP A 152 3.93 3.14 -29.71
N LEU A 153 3.80 1.83 -29.49
CA LEU A 153 2.83 1.25 -28.57
C LEU A 153 3.14 1.58 -27.10
N GLN A 154 4.42 1.60 -26.73
CA GLN A 154 4.82 1.99 -25.37
C GLN A 154 4.53 3.47 -25.10
N LEU A 155 4.73 4.34 -26.08
CA LEU A 155 4.38 5.76 -25.96
C LEU A 155 2.88 5.93 -25.77
N GLU A 156 2.06 5.28 -26.60
CA GLU A 156 0.61 5.27 -26.44
C GLU A 156 0.17 4.77 -25.07
N PHE A 157 0.78 3.69 -24.59
CA PHE A 157 0.51 3.16 -23.24
C PHE A 157 0.82 4.20 -22.17
N GLN A 158 1.97 4.87 -22.26
CA GLN A 158 2.39 5.88 -21.27
C GLN A 158 1.47 7.11 -21.26
N GLU A 159 1.00 7.57 -22.41
CA GLU A 159 0.04 8.66 -22.53
C GLU A 159 -1.31 8.30 -21.88
N ARG A 160 -1.83 7.10 -22.18
CA ARG A 160 -3.06 6.59 -21.58
C ARG A 160 -2.90 6.38 -20.07
N TYR A 161 -1.77 5.82 -19.63
CA TYR A 161 -1.46 5.68 -18.21
C TYR A 161 -1.43 7.04 -17.49
N ALA A 162 -0.81 8.05 -18.08
CA ALA A 162 -0.76 9.40 -17.52
C ALA A 162 -2.18 9.98 -17.36
N THR A 163 -3.04 9.85 -18.40
CA THR A 163 -4.44 10.27 -18.35
C THR A 163 -5.21 9.56 -17.24
N LYS A 164 -5.16 8.23 -17.20
CA LYS A 164 -5.82 7.43 -16.16
C LYS A 164 -5.29 7.74 -14.76
N SER A 165 -4.01 8.05 -14.64
CA SER A 165 -3.41 8.44 -13.37
C SER A 165 -3.96 9.75 -12.80
N LEU A 166 -4.47 10.63 -13.64
CA LEU A 166 -5.18 11.84 -13.22
C LEU A 166 -6.62 11.52 -12.80
N GLU A 167 -7.29 10.64 -13.53
CA GLU A 167 -8.67 10.22 -13.24
C GLU A 167 -8.76 9.43 -11.91
N TYR A 168 -7.85 8.48 -11.70
CA TYR A 168 -7.81 7.59 -10.53
C TYR A 168 -6.97 8.12 -9.36
N ARG A 169 -6.99 9.41 -9.08
CA ARG A 169 -6.29 9.95 -7.91
C ARG A 169 -6.78 9.28 -6.61
N VAL A 170 -5.84 8.85 -5.77
CA VAL A 170 -6.18 8.42 -4.41
C VAL A 170 -6.68 9.64 -3.64
N PRO A 171 -7.95 9.66 -3.19
CA PRO A 171 -8.45 10.79 -2.44
C PRO A 171 -7.70 10.90 -1.11
N LYS A 172 -7.42 12.13 -0.66
CA LYS A 172 -6.90 12.34 0.70
C LYS A 172 -7.91 11.83 1.71
N LEU A 173 -7.45 10.90 2.53
CA LEU A 173 -8.27 10.32 3.58
C LEU A 173 -8.52 11.38 4.65
N ARG A 174 -9.75 11.52 5.10
CA ARG A 174 -10.12 12.46 6.17
C ARG A 174 -10.14 11.80 7.53
N PHE A 175 -10.41 10.49 7.55
CA PHE A 175 -10.61 9.74 8.77
C PHE A 175 -10.36 8.25 8.53
N VAL A 176 -9.42 7.66 9.26
CA VAL A 176 -9.08 6.25 9.15
C VAL A 176 -9.05 5.62 10.54
N SER A 177 -9.67 4.46 10.69
CA SER A 177 -9.57 3.68 11.92
C SER A 177 -8.15 3.21 12.15
N VAL A 178 -7.64 3.40 13.36
CA VAL A 178 -6.30 2.93 13.75
C VAL A 178 -6.36 1.43 14.05
N PRO A 179 -5.65 0.57 13.30
CA PRO A 179 -5.53 -0.83 13.66
C PRO A 179 -4.61 -0.96 14.88
N LEU A 180 -5.14 -1.55 15.94
CA LEU A 180 -4.38 -1.81 17.17
C LEU A 180 -4.06 -3.31 17.23
N ASP A 181 -2.85 -3.68 16.88
CA ASP A 181 -2.34 -5.04 17.02
C ASP A 181 -1.70 -5.28 18.40
N LEU A 182 -1.21 -6.49 18.66
CA LEU A 182 -0.60 -6.87 19.95
C LEU A 182 0.63 -6.03 20.34
N ARG A 183 1.22 -5.28 19.42
CA ARG A 183 2.35 -4.37 19.69
C ARG A 183 1.86 -3.02 20.27
N LEU A 184 0.61 -2.68 20.00
CA LEU A 184 0.00 -1.39 20.37
C LEU A 184 -1.11 -1.53 21.40
N MET A 185 -1.71 -2.71 21.55
CA MET A 185 -2.83 -2.95 22.43
C MET A 185 -2.71 -4.30 23.14
N LYS A 186 -3.13 -4.35 24.40
CA LYS A 186 -3.38 -5.59 25.14
C LYS A 186 -4.64 -5.48 25.96
N ILE A 187 -5.24 -6.63 26.28
CA ILE A 187 -6.40 -6.74 27.16
C ILE A 187 -5.93 -7.46 28.41
N GLU A 188 -6.21 -6.89 29.56
CA GLU A 188 -5.88 -7.48 30.87
C GLU A 188 -7.15 -7.65 31.71
N GLN A 189 -7.13 -8.61 32.63
CA GLN A 189 -8.17 -8.73 33.65
C GLN A 189 -8.05 -7.59 34.65
N SER A 190 -9.19 -7.04 35.02
CA SER A 190 -9.30 -6.00 36.04
C SER A 190 -9.68 -6.63 37.39
N THR A 191 -9.31 -5.98 38.46
CA THR A 191 -9.80 -6.30 39.81
C THR A 191 -11.21 -5.78 40.07
N ASP A 192 -11.73 -4.92 39.20
CA ASP A 192 -13.10 -4.39 39.29
C ASP A 192 -14.09 -5.42 38.73
N THR A 193 -14.98 -5.92 39.56
CA THR A 193 -16.02 -6.90 39.18
C THR A 193 -17.04 -6.36 38.20
N LYS A 194 -17.26 -5.03 38.17
CA LYS A 194 -18.18 -4.37 37.23
C LYS A 194 -17.55 -4.19 35.84
N MET A 195 -16.22 -4.16 35.78
CA MET A 195 -15.45 -4.03 34.55
C MET A 195 -14.30 -5.04 34.57
N PRO A 196 -14.61 -6.31 34.26
CA PRO A 196 -13.67 -7.43 34.46
C PRO A 196 -12.45 -7.38 33.52
N TYR A 197 -12.48 -6.52 32.50
CA TYR A 197 -11.37 -6.34 31.55
C TYR A 197 -11.05 -4.87 31.35
N VAL A 198 -9.77 -4.61 31.09
CA VAL A 198 -9.27 -3.28 30.69
C VAL A 198 -8.50 -3.40 29.39
N ILE A 199 -8.67 -2.42 28.52
CA ILE A 199 -7.90 -2.28 27.28
C ILE A 199 -6.74 -1.32 27.57
N ILE A 200 -5.50 -1.77 27.35
CA ILE A 200 -4.31 -0.96 27.49
C ILE A 200 -3.75 -0.66 26.12
N ILE A 201 -3.76 0.60 25.72
CA ILE A 201 -3.24 1.08 24.44
C ILE A 201 -1.91 1.81 24.69
N THR A 202 -0.87 1.43 23.98
CA THR A 202 0.39 2.17 23.93
C THR A 202 0.18 3.41 23.08
N ASN A 203 0.40 4.60 23.64
CA ASN A 203 0.35 5.82 22.84
C ASN A 203 1.54 5.85 21.87
N PRO A 204 1.30 5.75 20.55
CA PRO A 204 2.39 5.70 19.58
C PRO A 204 3.11 7.03 19.39
N LEU A 205 2.51 8.14 19.86
CA LEU A 205 3.01 9.50 19.71
C LEU A 205 3.85 9.95 20.90
N LYS A 206 3.85 9.18 22.02
CA LYS A 206 4.61 9.50 23.22
C LYS A 206 5.24 8.24 23.81
N THR A 207 6.55 8.23 23.89
CA THR A 207 7.31 7.12 24.47
C THR A 207 6.84 6.82 25.90
N ARG A 208 6.55 5.55 26.18
CA ARG A 208 6.15 5.02 27.49
C ARG A 208 4.77 5.45 28.03
N GLN A 209 3.98 6.23 27.30
CA GLN A 209 2.62 6.54 27.74
C GLN A 209 1.68 5.38 27.38
N ARG A 210 0.91 4.93 28.38
CA ARG A 210 -0.15 3.93 28.20
C ARG A 210 -1.50 4.55 28.54
N ILE A 211 -2.51 4.18 27.76
CA ILE A 211 -3.90 4.60 27.95
C ILE A 211 -4.67 3.37 28.40
N THR A 212 -5.18 3.39 29.62
CA THR A 212 -6.02 2.29 30.13
C THR A 212 -7.49 2.67 29.98
N ILE A 213 -8.26 1.84 29.32
CA ILE A 213 -9.68 2.04 29.06
C ILE A 213 -10.43 0.89 29.73
N PRO A 214 -11.32 1.17 30.70
CA PRO A 214 -12.17 0.17 31.32
C PRO A 214 -13.28 -0.29 30.40
#